data_b3c9b6973ac0c9e09588741d5739ba54
#
_entry.id   b3c9b6973ac0c9e09588741d5739ba54
#
_cell.length_a   1.000
_cell.length_b   1.000
_cell.length_c   1.000
_cell.angle_alpha   90.00
_cell.angle_beta   90.00
_cell.angle_gamma   90.00
#
_symmetry.space_group_name_H-M   'P 1'
#
loop_
_entity.id
_entity.type
_entity.pdbx_description
1 polymer ?
#
loop_
_entity_poly.entity_id
_entity_poly.type
_entity_poly.pdbx_seq_one_letter_code
_entity_poly.pdbx_strand_id
1 'polypeptide(L)'
;MAALALGSSHGFSAGDAATGQHVFASRCGICHATQPSVNKIGPSLAGVFGRKSGTEAGFDYSPALKAADITWDEETLDKFIQNPGADVHGTKMLISVPGNDDRQNVIAYLKTLKP
;
A
#
# COMPACT_ATOMS: atom_id res chain seq x y z
N MET A 1 39.29 9.79 9.99
CA MET A 1 37.96 10.25 9.70
C MET A 1 37.26 9.25 8.83
N ALA A 2 36.38 8.53 9.40
CA ALA A 2 35.61 7.58 8.63
C ALA A 2 34.74 8.33 7.65
N ALA A 3 35.00 8.18 6.39
CA ALA A 3 34.01 8.51 5.38
C ALA A 3 32.84 7.64 5.65
N LEU A 4 31.77 8.22 6.09
CA LEU A 4 30.54 7.52 6.15
C LEU A 4 30.14 7.15 4.71
N ALA A 5 30.38 5.92 4.38
CA ALA A 5 29.69 5.37 3.25
C ALA A 5 28.21 5.40 3.63
N LEU A 6 27.59 6.45 3.26
CA LEU A 6 26.17 6.48 3.26
C LEU A 6 25.73 5.44 2.26
N GLY A 7 25.36 4.28 2.76
CA GLY A 7 24.68 3.34 1.92
C GLY A 7 23.56 4.09 1.27
N SER A 8 23.72 4.40 0.00
CA SER A 8 22.61 4.93 -0.76
C SER A 8 21.54 3.88 -0.69
N SER A 9 20.48 4.20 -0.03
CA SER A 9 19.30 3.37 -0.10
C SER A 9 18.86 3.40 -1.55
N HIS A 10 19.09 2.33 -2.24
CA HIS A 10 18.49 2.13 -3.54
C HIS A 10 17.07 1.71 -3.32
N GLY A 11 16.16 2.43 -3.88
CA GLY A 11 14.77 2.15 -3.74
C GLY A 11 14.10 3.29 -3.01
N PHE A 12 13.37 2.99 -2.00
CA PHE A 12 12.46 3.96 -1.43
C PHE A 12 13.15 4.65 -0.26
N SER A 13 13.20 5.97 -0.30
CA SER A 13 13.49 6.71 0.90
C SER A 13 12.41 6.37 1.91
N ALA A 14 12.79 6.10 3.14
CA ALA A 14 11.83 5.85 4.19
C ALA A 14 10.90 7.04 4.30
N GLY A 15 9.62 6.83 4.05
CA GLY A 15 8.61 7.84 4.22
C GLY A 15 8.34 8.12 5.69
N ASP A 16 7.58 9.18 5.93
CA ASP A 16 7.14 9.56 7.26
C ASP A 16 5.75 9.01 7.53
N ALA A 17 5.63 8.09 8.50
CA ALA A 17 4.36 7.45 8.82
C ALA A 17 3.31 8.44 9.34
N ALA A 18 3.71 9.46 10.09
CA ALA A 18 2.76 10.47 10.57
C ALA A 18 2.18 11.27 9.42
N THR A 19 3.00 11.69 8.46
CA THR A 19 2.52 12.34 7.24
C THR A 19 1.69 11.36 6.40
N GLY A 20 2.10 10.10 6.35
CA GLY A 20 1.38 9.06 5.63
C GLY A 20 -0.02 8.81 6.16
N GLN A 21 -0.23 8.99 7.46
CA GLN A 21 -1.57 8.89 8.03
C GLN A 21 -2.51 9.95 7.45
N HIS A 22 -2.02 11.15 7.21
CA HIS A 22 -2.81 12.20 6.56
C HIS A 22 -3.10 11.88 5.09
N VAL A 23 -2.12 11.33 4.38
CA VAL A 23 -2.33 10.87 3.01
C VAL A 23 -3.39 9.76 2.98
N PHE A 24 -3.31 8.81 3.91
CA PHE A 24 -4.30 7.75 4.02
C PHE A 24 -5.70 8.33 4.21
N ALA A 25 -5.85 9.24 5.16
CA ALA A 25 -7.15 9.83 5.47
C ALA A 25 -7.77 10.53 4.25
N SER A 26 -6.97 11.21 3.45
CA SER A 26 -7.48 11.96 2.30
C SER A 26 -7.65 11.12 1.04
N ARG A 27 -6.89 10.04 0.87
CA ARG A 27 -6.86 9.26 -0.37
C ARG A 27 -7.37 7.84 -0.25
N CYS A 28 -7.25 7.24 0.91
CA CYS A 28 -7.51 5.80 1.10
C CYS A 28 -8.68 5.53 2.03
N GLY A 29 -8.88 6.38 3.02
CA GLY A 29 -9.80 6.13 4.14
C GLY A 29 -11.27 6.06 3.76
N ILE A 30 -11.67 6.60 2.62
CA ILE A 30 -13.04 6.47 2.13
C ILE A 30 -13.34 5.00 1.81
N CYS A 31 -12.36 4.31 1.25
CA CYS A 31 -12.53 2.95 0.75
C CYS A 31 -11.95 1.88 1.66
N HIS A 32 -10.98 2.22 2.48
CA HIS A 32 -10.26 1.25 3.32
C HIS A 32 -10.33 1.62 4.79
N ALA A 33 -10.46 0.60 5.63
CA ALA A 33 -10.30 0.74 7.08
C ALA A 33 -8.93 0.25 7.52
N THR A 34 -8.52 0.67 8.70
CA THR A 34 -7.26 0.25 9.32
C THR A 34 -7.47 -0.77 10.43
N GLN A 35 -8.71 -1.05 10.79
CA GLN A 35 -9.03 -2.06 11.80
C GLN A 35 -9.07 -3.45 11.19
N PRO A 36 -8.60 -4.48 11.93
CA PRO A 36 -8.67 -5.86 11.44
C PRO A 36 -10.11 -6.27 11.10
N SER A 37 -10.26 -6.94 9.98
CA SER A 37 -11.53 -7.52 9.52
C SER A 37 -12.62 -6.52 9.18
N VAL A 38 -12.33 -5.23 9.15
CA VAL A 38 -13.29 -4.21 8.74
C VAL A 38 -13.10 -3.93 7.25
N ASN A 39 -13.97 -4.50 6.43
CA ASN A 39 -13.96 -4.28 4.99
C ASN A 39 -14.99 -3.21 4.62
N LYS A 40 -14.63 -2.38 3.66
CA LYS A 40 -15.50 -1.33 3.13
C LYS A 40 -15.60 -1.51 1.61
N ILE A 41 -15.47 -0.44 0.85
CA ILE A 41 -15.37 -0.53 -0.63
C ILE A 41 -14.11 -1.32 -1.01
N GLY A 42 -13.02 -1.12 -0.26
CA GLY A 42 -11.81 -1.92 -0.34
C GLY A 42 -11.64 -2.80 0.91
N PRO A 43 -10.71 -3.75 0.86
CA PRO A 43 -10.43 -4.61 2.01
C PRO A 43 -9.74 -3.85 3.13
N SER A 44 -9.86 -4.37 4.36
CA SER A 44 -9.09 -3.87 5.48
C SER A 44 -7.61 -3.88 5.14
N LEU A 45 -6.90 -2.81 5.48
CA LEU A 45 -5.46 -2.71 5.29
C LEU A 45 -4.66 -3.04 6.55
N ALA A 46 -5.34 -3.48 7.61
CA ALA A 46 -4.63 -4.00 8.78
C ALA A 46 -3.78 -5.20 8.37
N GLY A 47 -2.46 -5.12 8.63
CA GLY A 47 -1.55 -6.20 8.26
C GLY A 47 -1.29 -6.35 6.77
N VAL A 48 -1.61 -5.33 5.96
CA VAL A 48 -1.42 -5.42 4.50
C VAL A 48 0.04 -5.61 4.11
N PHE A 49 0.96 -5.01 4.84
CA PHE A 49 2.38 -5.15 4.54
C PHE A 49 2.83 -6.58 4.84
N GLY A 50 3.30 -7.27 3.82
CA GLY A 50 3.66 -8.69 3.91
C GLY A 50 2.54 -9.65 3.53
N ARG A 51 1.33 -9.16 3.28
CA ARG A 51 0.18 -9.99 2.93
C ARG A 51 0.16 -10.27 1.42
N LYS A 52 -0.36 -11.43 1.04
CA LYS A 52 -0.59 -11.75 -0.36
C LYS A 52 -1.82 -11.01 -0.90
N SER A 53 -1.75 -10.61 -2.15
CA SER A 53 -2.87 -9.98 -2.83
C SER A 53 -4.08 -10.91 -2.86
N GLY A 54 -5.26 -10.32 -2.72
CA GLY A 54 -6.50 -11.08 -2.84
C GLY A 54 -6.82 -12.02 -1.68
N THR A 55 -6.24 -11.82 -0.49
CA THR A 55 -6.35 -12.79 0.60
C THR A 55 -7.05 -12.30 1.86
N GLU A 56 -7.48 -11.04 1.92
CA GLU A 56 -8.21 -10.59 3.10
C GLU A 56 -9.56 -11.30 3.19
N ALA A 57 -9.82 -11.91 4.35
CA ALA A 57 -11.04 -12.68 4.56
C ALA A 57 -12.28 -11.79 4.45
N GLY A 58 -13.32 -12.32 3.81
CA GLY A 58 -14.60 -11.64 3.71
C GLY A 58 -14.69 -10.54 2.68
N PHE A 59 -13.62 -10.25 1.95
CA PHE A 59 -13.67 -9.26 0.90
C PHE A 59 -13.82 -9.90 -0.49
N ASP A 60 -14.67 -9.31 -1.33
CA ASP A 60 -14.90 -9.78 -2.68
C ASP A 60 -13.95 -9.09 -3.65
N TYR A 61 -12.82 -9.73 -3.91
CA TYR A 61 -11.80 -9.21 -4.82
C TYR A 61 -12.18 -9.41 -6.28
N SER A 62 -11.62 -8.56 -7.15
CA SER A 62 -11.62 -8.85 -8.58
C SER A 62 -10.88 -10.16 -8.88
N PRO A 63 -11.28 -10.91 -9.91
CA PRO A 63 -10.51 -12.09 -10.31
C PRO A 63 -9.05 -11.75 -10.64
N ALA A 64 -8.82 -10.57 -11.21
CA ALA A 64 -7.48 -10.13 -11.56
C ALA A 64 -6.58 -10.00 -10.33
N LEU A 65 -7.09 -9.41 -9.25
CA LEU A 65 -6.28 -9.22 -8.05
C LEU A 65 -6.06 -10.54 -7.31
N LYS A 66 -7.05 -11.44 -7.34
CA LYS A 66 -6.87 -12.79 -6.78
C LYS A 66 -5.77 -13.55 -7.51
N ALA A 67 -5.68 -13.39 -8.82
CA ALA A 67 -4.72 -14.11 -9.65
C ALA A 67 -3.34 -13.44 -9.70
N ALA A 68 -3.20 -12.23 -9.20
CA ALA A 68 -1.98 -11.43 -9.36
C ALA A 68 -0.77 -12.00 -8.63
N ASP A 69 -0.98 -12.75 -7.54
CA ASP A 69 0.08 -13.40 -6.77
C ASP A 69 1.17 -12.42 -6.33
N ILE A 70 0.75 -11.28 -5.81
CA ILE A 70 1.66 -10.24 -5.34
C ILE A 70 1.77 -10.33 -3.81
N THR A 71 2.99 -10.26 -3.28
CA THR A 71 3.20 -10.02 -1.86
C THR A 71 3.40 -8.53 -1.67
N TRP A 72 2.62 -7.92 -0.80
CA TRP A 72 2.67 -6.47 -0.59
C TRP A 72 3.88 -6.09 0.24
N ASP A 73 4.76 -5.32 -0.35
CA ASP A 73 5.92 -4.73 0.30
C ASP A 73 6.10 -3.29 -0.20
N GLU A 74 7.21 -2.66 0.14
CA GLU A 74 7.42 -1.27 -0.27
C GLU A 74 7.38 -1.11 -1.79
N GLU A 75 8.04 -2.00 -2.50
CA GLU A 75 8.14 -1.92 -3.96
C GLU A 75 6.80 -2.23 -4.64
N THR A 76 6.16 -3.31 -4.23
CA THR A 76 4.91 -3.73 -4.88
C THR A 76 3.75 -2.80 -4.56
N LEU A 77 3.69 -2.28 -3.34
CA LEU A 77 2.72 -1.25 -2.98
C LEU A 77 2.95 0.03 -3.78
N ASP A 78 4.20 0.47 -3.91
CA ASP A 78 4.50 1.67 -4.69
C ASP A 78 4.03 1.54 -6.13
N LYS A 79 4.35 0.43 -6.76
CA LYS A 79 3.95 0.18 -8.14
C LYS A 79 2.43 0.15 -8.30
N PHE A 80 1.74 -0.53 -7.38
CA PHE A 80 0.30 -0.69 -7.48
C PHE A 80 -0.45 0.63 -7.26
N ILE A 81 -0.14 1.35 -6.18
CA ILE A 81 -0.88 2.58 -5.87
C ILE A 81 -0.53 3.75 -6.80
N GLN A 82 0.57 3.66 -7.52
CA GLN A 82 0.89 4.64 -8.55
C GLN A 82 -0.13 4.61 -9.68
N ASN A 83 -0.53 3.42 -10.10
CA ASN A 83 -1.54 3.24 -11.13
C ASN A 83 -2.11 1.83 -11.05
N PRO A 84 -3.14 1.62 -10.22
CA PRO A 84 -3.65 0.26 -9.99
C PRO A 84 -4.09 -0.45 -11.25
N GLY A 85 -4.80 0.25 -12.14
CA GLY A 85 -5.30 -0.37 -13.37
C GLY A 85 -4.21 -0.78 -14.35
N ALA A 86 -3.08 -0.08 -14.36
CA ALA A 86 -1.95 -0.44 -15.21
C ALA A 86 -1.16 -1.61 -14.61
N ASP A 87 -1.05 -1.65 -13.29
CA ASP A 87 -0.31 -2.72 -12.61
C ASP A 87 -1.09 -4.04 -12.61
N VAL A 88 -2.39 -3.97 -12.34
CA VAL A 88 -3.26 -5.15 -12.31
C VAL A 88 -4.49 -4.85 -13.16
N HIS A 89 -4.46 -5.23 -14.42
CA HIS A 89 -5.59 -5.04 -15.33
C HIS A 89 -6.81 -5.78 -14.79
N GLY A 90 -7.91 -5.05 -14.66
CA GLY A 90 -9.17 -5.62 -14.14
C GLY A 90 -9.36 -5.47 -12.65
N THR A 91 -8.45 -4.79 -11.94
CA THR A 91 -8.65 -4.46 -10.53
C THR A 91 -9.85 -3.53 -10.38
N LYS A 92 -10.57 -3.69 -9.26
CA LYS A 92 -11.67 -2.77 -8.91
C LYS A 92 -11.17 -1.45 -8.35
N MET A 93 -9.92 -1.38 -7.92
CA MET A 93 -9.35 -0.18 -7.36
C MET A 93 -8.93 0.77 -8.49
N LEU A 94 -9.55 1.96 -8.52
CA LEU A 94 -9.30 2.94 -9.57
C LEU A 94 -8.62 4.21 -9.05
N ILE A 95 -8.50 4.35 -7.74
CA ILE A 95 -7.87 5.50 -7.10
C ILE A 95 -6.36 5.29 -7.08
N SER A 96 -5.60 6.32 -7.43
CA SER A 96 -4.15 6.28 -7.45
C SER A 96 -3.57 7.34 -6.53
N VAL A 97 -2.30 7.17 -6.17
CA VAL A 97 -1.50 8.16 -5.45
C VAL A 97 -0.33 8.55 -6.37
N PRO A 98 -0.50 9.58 -7.21
CA PRO A 98 0.48 9.88 -8.25
C PRO A 98 1.77 10.50 -7.72
N GLY A 99 1.74 11.20 -6.61
CA GLY A 99 2.94 11.85 -6.05
C GLY A 99 3.86 10.85 -5.36
N ASN A 100 5.15 10.89 -5.70
CA ASN A 100 6.11 9.95 -5.12
C ASN A 100 6.22 10.10 -3.59
N ASP A 101 6.31 11.33 -3.10
CA ASP A 101 6.43 11.56 -1.66
C ASP A 101 5.20 11.07 -0.90
N ASP A 102 4.00 11.32 -1.45
CA ASP A 102 2.77 10.84 -0.86
C ASP A 102 2.75 9.31 -0.80
N ARG A 103 3.21 8.64 -1.86
CA ARG A 103 3.29 7.18 -1.86
C ARG A 103 4.24 6.67 -0.80
N GLN A 104 5.44 7.25 -0.71
CA GLN A 104 6.42 6.81 0.28
C GLN A 104 5.90 7.01 1.70
N ASN A 105 5.25 8.12 1.94
CA ASN A 105 4.70 8.43 3.26
C ASN A 105 3.55 7.48 3.61
N VAL A 106 2.62 7.24 2.69
CA VAL A 106 1.50 6.34 2.99
C VAL A 106 1.96 4.90 3.14
N ILE A 107 2.96 4.47 2.39
CA ILE A 107 3.54 3.12 2.55
C ILE A 107 4.17 2.98 3.94
N ALA A 108 4.89 3.99 4.40
CA ALA A 108 5.43 4.00 5.75
C ALA A 108 4.33 3.86 6.81
N TYR A 109 3.21 4.52 6.59
CA TYR A 109 2.05 4.39 7.48
C TYR A 109 1.45 2.98 7.42
N LEU A 110 1.24 2.44 6.23
CA LEU A 110 0.68 1.09 6.08
C LEU A 110 1.53 0.03 6.77
N LYS A 111 2.83 0.23 6.78
CA LYS A 111 3.78 -0.65 7.44
C LYS A 111 3.55 -0.73 8.95
N THR A 112 2.95 0.30 9.54
CA THR A 112 2.64 0.32 10.98
C THR A 112 1.36 -0.40 11.35
N LEU A 113 0.52 -0.74 10.38
CA LEU A 113 -0.79 -1.34 10.63
C LEU A 113 -0.64 -2.83 10.93
N LYS A 114 -0.98 -3.21 12.15
CA LYS A 114 -0.89 -4.61 12.60
C LYS A 114 -2.08 -5.43 12.09
N PRO A 115 -1.85 -6.73 11.86
CA PRO A 115 -2.95 -7.62 11.48
C PRO A 115 -4.04 -7.70 12.53
#